data_3ee45d86598a7482e3c8b4feff9e66cb
#
_entry.id   3ee45d86598a7482e3c8b4feff9e66cb
#
_cell.length_a   1.000
_cell.length_b   1.000
_cell.length_c   1.000
_cell.angle_alpha   90.00
_cell.angle_beta   90.00
_cell.angle_gamma   90.00
#
_symmetry.space_group_name_H-M   'P 1'
#
loop_
_entity.id
_entity.type
_entity.pdbx_description
1 polymer ?
#
loop_
_entity_poly.entity_id
_entity_poly.type
_entity_poly.pdbx_seq_one_letter_code
_entity_poly.pdbx_strand_id
1 'polypeptide(L)'
;MDRIVIGRKAFRDKVFACWLGKNIGGTLGAPHEGKRFALALDFYDPVPTKAAANDDLDLQLVWLKLLEDEGADPPLPRLAEYWSRYACSYPWNEYGFFMRNWSRGLRPPVAGCFENYFVDEMGSPIRSEIWACLHAGDPQAASRMAWKDSALDHAGGEGMWGEMFWAAVEAAAFVESDPMVLIHVGLAMIPLASHVARSIREAVWCRENGLPLGDARERIAGRFGHLQPCNAVPNHGFTILGWLYGKDFGDRLCKAVNCGYDTDCTGATLGSLLGILGGPAGIPAKWREPIGTAIVLHPFTRGFKPPATIEELTERTVALSEKAATGKHEIAFGAKTRLPEDVLTRLFRNDLAVTARGQDVHMGVEVCGGREVALHYGGEPVLRPGIGRTVWVMIDGREAHVELAVPAGWTAERLGPARFRLFSAEPVADRNQVTVTAPGVGAVPFTVLGPGEAKGFPAGDNVAKCPKCQARVEACICEGGCSCRAK
;
A
#
# COMPACT_ATOMS: atom_id res chain seq x y z
N MET A 1 -21.79 10.74 -22.64
CA MET A 1 -21.32 9.35 -22.43
C MET A 1 -22.12 8.72 -21.32
N ASP A 2 -22.60 7.50 -21.50
CA ASP A 2 -23.32 6.78 -20.46
C ASP A 2 -22.38 6.48 -19.30
N ARG A 3 -22.87 6.66 -18.06
CA ARG A 3 -22.07 6.44 -16.86
C ARG A 3 -22.07 4.97 -16.46
N ILE A 4 -21.03 4.50 -15.83
CA ILE A 4 -21.06 3.31 -14.99
C ILE A 4 -21.93 3.67 -13.78
N VAL A 5 -23.09 3.06 -13.63
CA VAL A 5 -23.96 3.25 -12.47
C VAL A 5 -23.91 2.00 -11.62
N ILE A 6 -23.46 2.15 -10.37
CA ILE A 6 -23.43 1.05 -9.40
C ILE A 6 -24.65 1.16 -8.48
N GLY A 7 -25.40 0.07 -8.32
CA GLY A 7 -26.55 0.02 -7.44
C GLY A 7 -26.12 0.18 -5.97
N ARG A 8 -26.67 1.18 -5.23
CA ARG A 8 -26.26 1.46 -3.83
C ARG A 8 -26.32 0.25 -2.92
N LYS A 9 -27.42 -0.52 -2.99
CA LYS A 9 -27.54 -1.74 -2.18
C LYS A 9 -26.46 -2.77 -2.55
N ALA A 10 -26.26 -3.02 -3.83
CA ALA A 10 -25.24 -3.96 -4.30
C ALA A 10 -23.83 -3.48 -3.91
N PHE A 11 -23.55 -2.19 -4.01
CA PHE A 11 -22.27 -1.61 -3.59
C PHE A 11 -22.03 -1.80 -2.08
N ARG A 12 -22.99 -1.40 -1.25
CA ARG A 12 -22.92 -1.59 0.21
C ARG A 12 -22.70 -3.07 0.59
N ASP A 13 -23.46 -3.97 -0.02
CA ASP A 13 -23.34 -5.41 0.22
C ASP A 13 -21.93 -5.93 -0.17
N LYS A 14 -21.37 -5.48 -1.29
CA LYS A 14 -20.03 -5.82 -1.75
C LYS A 14 -18.94 -5.25 -0.83
N VAL A 15 -19.07 -4.00 -0.37
CA VAL A 15 -18.13 -3.38 0.60
C VAL A 15 -18.15 -4.13 1.92
N PHE A 16 -19.34 -4.46 2.43
CA PHE A 16 -19.47 -5.28 3.64
C PHE A 16 -18.77 -6.65 3.49
N ALA A 17 -19.01 -7.31 2.37
CA ALA A 17 -18.42 -8.62 2.11
C ALA A 17 -16.90 -8.55 1.85
N CYS A 18 -16.40 -7.45 1.29
CA CYS A 18 -14.98 -7.15 1.17
C CYS A 18 -14.31 -7.18 2.55
N TRP A 19 -14.76 -6.33 3.47
CA TRP A 19 -14.19 -6.23 4.81
C TRP A 19 -14.34 -7.51 5.63
N LEU A 20 -15.50 -8.16 5.52
CA LEU A 20 -15.73 -9.45 6.19
C LEU A 20 -14.81 -10.54 5.62
N GLY A 21 -14.69 -10.61 4.29
CA GLY A 21 -13.81 -11.57 3.62
C GLY A 21 -12.34 -11.37 3.98
N LYS A 22 -11.90 -10.11 4.09
CA LYS A 22 -10.56 -9.76 4.57
C LYS A 22 -10.32 -10.30 5.97
N ASN A 23 -11.25 -10.03 6.88
CA ASN A 23 -11.15 -10.47 8.27
C ASN A 23 -11.14 -12.01 8.40
N ILE A 24 -11.93 -12.71 7.57
CA ILE A 24 -11.95 -14.18 7.49
C ILE A 24 -10.60 -14.70 7.00
N GLY A 25 -10.10 -14.18 5.88
CA GLY A 25 -8.87 -14.66 5.25
C GLY A 25 -7.63 -14.41 6.11
N GLY A 26 -7.51 -13.22 6.69
CA GLY A 26 -6.44 -12.89 7.62
C GLY A 26 -6.47 -13.77 8.88
N THR A 27 -7.67 -14.00 9.45
CA THR A 27 -7.82 -14.90 10.61
C THR A 27 -7.48 -16.35 10.28
N LEU A 28 -7.79 -16.83 9.06
CA LEU A 28 -7.40 -18.16 8.59
C LEU A 28 -5.89 -18.30 8.47
N GLY A 29 -5.24 -17.30 7.90
CA GLY A 29 -3.81 -17.36 7.59
C GLY A 29 -2.90 -17.12 8.79
N ALA A 30 -3.26 -16.21 9.72
CA ALA A 30 -2.41 -15.74 10.81
C ALA A 30 -1.68 -16.83 11.62
N PRO A 31 -2.27 -18.01 11.96
CA PRO A 31 -1.53 -19.07 12.69
C PRO A 31 -0.43 -19.74 11.86
N HIS A 32 -0.38 -19.47 10.57
CA HIS A 32 0.48 -20.18 9.63
C HIS A 32 1.52 -19.29 8.95
N GLU A 33 1.49 -17.99 9.20
CA GLU A 33 2.42 -17.01 8.67
C GLU A 33 3.89 -17.42 8.89
N GLY A 34 4.73 -17.19 7.91
CA GLY A 34 6.15 -17.53 7.94
C GLY A 34 6.50 -18.96 7.54
N LYS A 35 5.53 -19.86 7.41
CA LYS A 35 5.75 -21.27 7.00
C LYS A 35 5.94 -21.33 5.48
N ARG A 36 7.17 -21.46 5.00
CA ARG A 36 7.50 -21.44 3.56
C ARG A 36 7.28 -22.76 2.81
N PHE A 37 6.51 -23.69 3.36
CA PHE A 37 6.17 -24.99 2.78
C PHE A 37 4.66 -25.11 2.57
N ALA A 38 4.25 -26.07 1.75
CA ALA A 38 2.84 -26.33 1.49
C ALA A 38 2.11 -26.82 2.76
N LEU A 39 0.93 -26.27 3.01
CA LEU A 39 0.03 -26.67 4.09
C LEU A 39 -1.13 -27.54 3.54
N ALA A 40 -2.01 -28.03 4.42
CA ALA A 40 -3.12 -28.91 4.05
C ALA A 40 -4.42 -28.54 4.80
N LEU A 41 -4.75 -27.23 4.82
CA LEU A 41 -5.95 -26.72 5.46
C LEU A 41 -7.18 -26.93 4.56
N ASP A 42 -8.32 -27.27 5.16
CA ASP A 42 -9.65 -27.26 4.54
C ASP A 42 -10.63 -26.35 5.28
N PHE A 43 -10.22 -25.85 6.45
CA PHE A 43 -10.93 -24.89 7.29
C PHE A 43 -9.94 -24.19 8.23
N TYR A 44 -10.44 -23.39 9.20
CA TYR A 44 -9.64 -22.81 10.26
C TYR A 44 -8.94 -23.91 11.09
N ASP A 45 -7.65 -23.73 11.35
CA ASP A 45 -6.88 -24.57 12.24
C ASP A 45 -5.83 -23.72 12.99
N PRO A 46 -6.03 -23.44 14.29
CA PRO A 46 -7.20 -23.81 15.12
C PRO A 46 -8.46 -23.03 14.75
N VAL A 47 -9.64 -23.56 15.07
CA VAL A 47 -10.91 -22.83 14.88
C VAL A 47 -10.96 -21.65 15.84
N PRO A 48 -11.09 -20.40 15.33
CA PRO A 48 -11.10 -19.20 16.16
C PRO A 48 -12.43 -19.03 16.91
N THR A 49 -12.41 -18.26 17.99
CA THR A 49 -13.60 -17.82 18.72
C THR A 49 -13.92 -16.34 18.50
N LYS A 50 -13.05 -15.63 17.79
CA LYS A 50 -13.17 -14.24 17.36
C LYS A 50 -12.19 -14.00 16.21
N ALA A 51 -12.32 -12.89 15.51
CA ALA A 51 -11.34 -12.47 14.52
C ALA A 51 -9.95 -12.26 15.16
N ALA A 52 -8.90 -12.56 14.42
CA ALA A 52 -7.53 -12.15 14.79
C ALA A 52 -7.38 -10.63 14.63
N ALA A 53 -6.55 -10.02 15.49
CA ALA A 53 -6.00 -8.70 15.17
C ALA A 53 -5.08 -8.86 13.96
N ASN A 54 -5.25 -8.00 12.96
CA ASN A 54 -4.54 -8.12 11.70
C ASN A 54 -4.23 -6.74 11.12
N ASP A 55 -2.98 -6.48 10.82
CA ASP A 55 -2.53 -5.22 10.20
C ASP A 55 -3.09 -5.04 8.78
N ASP A 56 -3.39 -6.10 8.05
CA ASP A 56 -4.11 -6.05 6.77
C ASP A 56 -5.39 -5.21 6.82
N LEU A 57 -6.14 -5.29 7.92
CA LEU A 57 -7.34 -4.47 8.12
C LEU A 57 -7.01 -3.17 8.84
N ASP A 58 -6.21 -3.24 9.89
CA ASP A 58 -5.97 -2.13 10.83
C ASP A 58 -5.34 -0.91 10.16
N LEU A 59 -4.37 -1.14 9.26
CA LEU A 59 -3.68 -0.06 8.55
C LEU A 59 -4.60 0.73 7.64
N GLN A 60 -5.60 0.08 7.06
CA GLN A 60 -6.61 0.74 6.23
C GLN A 60 -7.54 1.65 7.03
N LEU A 61 -7.67 1.44 8.35
CA LEU A 61 -8.43 2.35 9.23
C LEU A 61 -7.72 3.69 9.40
N VAL A 62 -6.40 3.75 9.23
CA VAL A 62 -5.64 5.00 9.15
C VAL A 62 -6.06 5.77 7.89
N TRP A 63 -6.20 5.09 6.77
CA TRP A 63 -6.66 5.68 5.51
C TRP A 63 -8.13 6.09 5.57
N LEU A 64 -8.98 5.30 6.21
CA LEU A 64 -10.37 5.70 6.46
C LEU A 64 -10.42 7.06 7.18
N LYS A 65 -9.64 7.21 8.23
CA LYS A 65 -9.55 8.47 8.98
C LYS A 65 -9.02 9.62 8.12
N LEU A 66 -7.96 9.40 7.35
CA LEU A 66 -7.42 10.40 6.43
C LEU A 66 -8.50 10.88 5.45
N LEU A 67 -9.23 9.96 4.84
CA LEU A 67 -10.25 10.26 3.84
C LEU A 67 -11.45 11.00 4.44
N GLU A 68 -11.80 10.72 5.70
CA GLU A 68 -12.84 11.46 6.41
C GLU A 68 -12.45 12.91 6.70
N ASP A 69 -11.19 13.14 7.04
CA ASP A 69 -10.68 14.45 7.40
C ASP A 69 -10.33 15.30 6.16
N GLU A 70 -9.72 14.70 5.14
CA GLU A 70 -9.10 15.42 4.01
C GLU A 70 -9.87 15.27 2.68
N GLY A 71 -10.77 14.28 2.59
CA GLY A 71 -11.49 13.97 1.35
C GLY A 71 -10.83 12.90 0.49
N ALA A 72 -11.31 12.71 -0.75
CA ALA A 72 -11.05 11.53 -1.57
C ALA A 72 -9.69 11.52 -2.29
N ASP A 73 -8.99 12.64 -2.37
CA ASP A 73 -7.71 12.76 -3.09
C ASP A 73 -6.70 13.60 -2.30
N PRO A 74 -6.32 13.17 -1.09
CA PRO A 74 -5.33 13.89 -0.32
C PRO A 74 -3.96 13.89 -1.02
N PRO A 75 -3.16 14.97 -0.88
CA PRO A 75 -1.80 15.02 -1.42
C PRO A 75 -0.87 14.10 -0.65
N LEU A 76 0.19 13.61 -1.30
CA LEU A 76 1.17 12.67 -0.74
C LEU A 76 1.74 13.09 0.63
N PRO A 77 2.10 14.35 0.90
CA PRO A 77 2.55 14.77 2.23
C PRO A 77 1.52 14.53 3.34
N ARG A 78 0.21 14.64 3.04
CA ARG A 78 -0.84 14.38 4.05
C ARG A 78 -0.93 12.89 4.38
N LEU A 79 -0.80 11.99 3.38
CA LEU A 79 -0.69 10.56 3.66
C LEU A 79 0.48 10.29 4.60
N ALA A 80 1.64 10.87 4.33
CA ALA A 80 2.85 10.70 5.15
C ALA A 80 2.68 11.19 6.59
N GLU A 81 2.01 12.32 6.80
CA GLU A 81 1.70 12.84 8.14
C GLU A 81 0.78 11.89 8.93
N TYR A 82 -0.29 11.37 8.30
CA TYR A 82 -1.18 10.41 8.95
C TYR A 82 -0.47 9.09 9.22
N TRP A 83 0.30 8.59 8.27
CA TRP A 83 1.09 7.38 8.43
C TRP A 83 2.09 7.50 9.57
N SER A 84 2.89 8.57 9.60
CA SER A 84 3.86 8.82 10.67
C SER A 84 3.20 8.98 12.04
N ARG A 85 1.98 9.49 12.09
CA ARG A 85 1.25 9.73 13.33
C ARG A 85 0.55 8.50 13.88
N TYR A 86 -0.10 7.70 13.03
CA TYR A 86 -1.00 6.63 13.44
C TYR A 86 -0.45 5.23 13.22
N ALA A 87 0.45 5.05 12.23
CA ALA A 87 1.11 3.78 11.94
C ALA A 87 2.55 3.68 12.49
N CYS A 88 3.09 4.74 13.09
CA CYS A 88 4.48 4.79 13.58
C CYS A 88 4.83 3.74 14.66
N SER A 89 3.82 3.16 15.30
CA SER A 89 3.99 2.15 16.35
C SER A 89 4.15 0.74 15.82
N TYR A 90 3.82 0.49 14.54
CA TYR A 90 4.01 -0.82 13.93
C TYR A 90 5.50 -1.12 13.79
N PRO A 91 5.97 -2.27 14.29
CA PRO A 91 7.41 -2.57 14.36
C PRO A 91 7.96 -3.23 13.08
N TRP A 92 7.16 -3.29 12.01
CA TRP A 92 7.53 -3.97 10.76
C TRP A 92 8.63 -3.21 10.03
N ASN A 93 9.45 -3.95 9.29
CA ASN A 93 10.71 -3.48 8.73
C ASN A 93 10.54 -2.27 7.80
N GLU A 94 9.69 -2.37 6.81
CA GLU A 94 9.44 -1.34 5.79
C GLU A 94 8.94 -0.04 6.40
N TYR A 95 8.01 -0.11 7.36
CA TYR A 95 7.48 1.05 8.08
C TYR A 95 8.56 1.70 8.96
N GLY A 96 9.43 0.87 9.55
CA GLY A 96 10.56 1.35 10.32
C GLY A 96 11.56 2.14 9.48
N PHE A 97 11.84 1.72 8.25
CA PHE A 97 12.71 2.47 7.35
C PHE A 97 12.08 3.81 6.93
N PHE A 98 10.80 3.83 6.61
CA PHE A 98 10.08 5.08 6.39
C PHE A 98 10.20 6.01 7.60
N MET A 99 9.89 5.53 8.81
CA MET A 99 9.95 6.34 10.04
C MET A 99 11.36 6.86 10.33
N ARG A 100 12.40 6.07 10.08
CA ARG A 100 13.79 6.50 10.16
C ARG A 100 14.07 7.67 9.23
N ASN A 101 13.69 7.53 7.97
CA ASN A 101 13.94 8.52 6.93
C ASN A 101 13.10 9.79 7.17
N TRP A 102 11.83 9.63 7.55
CA TRP A 102 10.94 10.71 7.94
C TRP A 102 11.50 11.53 9.12
N SER A 103 11.99 10.86 10.17
CA SER A 103 12.58 11.53 11.33
C SER A 103 13.88 12.30 10.99
N ARG A 104 14.59 11.88 9.93
CA ARG A 104 15.75 12.60 9.38
C ARG A 104 15.34 13.77 8.48
N GLY A 105 14.05 13.99 8.26
CA GLY A 105 13.50 15.10 7.49
C GLY A 105 13.31 14.80 6.00
N LEU A 106 13.54 13.58 5.54
CA LEU A 106 13.19 13.18 4.16
C LEU A 106 11.67 13.14 4.00
N ARG A 107 11.23 13.39 2.79
CA ARG A 107 9.81 13.33 2.39
C ARG A 107 9.58 12.21 1.39
N PRO A 108 8.39 11.57 1.37
CA PRO A 108 8.09 10.60 0.31
C PRO A 108 8.11 11.25 -1.07
N PRO A 109 8.38 10.46 -2.10
CA PRO A 109 8.68 9.01 -2.13
C PRO A 109 10.05 8.62 -1.60
N VAL A 110 11.08 9.51 -1.60
CA VAL A 110 12.45 9.13 -1.22
C VAL A 110 12.57 8.62 0.22
N ALA A 111 11.70 9.09 1.13
CA ALA A 111 11.63 8.54 2.48
C ALA A 111 11.26 7.05 2.51
N GLY A 112 10.50 6.59 1.52
CA GLY A 112 10.04 5.20 1.40
C GLY A 112 11.07 4.26 0.80
N CYS A 113 12.03 4.76 0.01
CA CYS A 113 13.00 3.90 -0.68
C CYS A 113 14.45 4.05 -0.19
N PHE A 114 14.82 5.18 0.40
CA PHE A 114 16.23 5.42 0.77
C PHE A 114 16.71 4.43 1.84
N GLU A 115 17.70 3.59 1.45
CA GLU A 115 18.23 2.50 2.29
C GLU A 115 17.14 1.61 2.89
N ASN A 116 16.00 1.45 2.21
CA ASN A 116 14.94 0.54 2.60
C ASN A 116 15.07 -0.77 1.82
N TYR A 117 15.45 -1.84 2.52
CA TYR A 117 15.67 -3.17 1.96
C TYR A 117 14.39 -4.02 1.88
N PHE A 118 13.26 -3.48 2.32
CA PHE A 118 11.97 -4.17 2.45
C PHE A 118 10.87 -3.57 1.55
N VAL A 119 11.26 -2.83 0.50
CA VAL A 119 10.31 -2.25 -0.47
C VAL A 119 9.54 -3.30 -1.28
N ASP A 120 9.97 -4.56 -1.22
CA ASP A 120 9.38 -5.69 -1.94
C ASP A 120 8.45 -6.56 -1.07
N GLU A 121 8.09 -6.09 0.14
CA GLU A 121 7.26 -6.83 1.09
C GLU A 121 5.75 -6.61 0.85
N MET A 122 4.92 -7.41 1.56
CA MET A 122 3.45 -7.34 1.47
C MET A 122 2.82 -6.18 2.24
N GLY A 123 3.57 -5.44 3.03
CA GLY A 123 3.05 -4.37 3.87
C GLY A 123 2.34 -3.24 3.13
N SER A 124 2.58 -3.06 1.84
CA SER A 124 1.83 -2.15 0.98
C SER A 124 0.63 -2.84 0.31
N PRO A 125 0.77 -3.98 -0.39
CA PRO A 125 -0.36 -4.66 -1.05
C PRO A 125 -1.57 -4.93 -0.16
N ILE A 126 -1.38 -5.15 1.13
CA ILE A 126 -2.46 -5.41 2.10
C ILE A 126 -3.38 -4.22 2.35
N ARG A 127 -3.09 -3.04 1.80
CA ARG A 127 -3.85 -1.80 2.03
C ARG A 127 -4.71 -1.38 0.83
N SER A 128 -4.84 -2.22 -0.19
CA SER A 128 -5.47 -1.92 -1.48
C SER A 128 -6.98 -1.68 -1.43
N GLU A 129 -7.71 -2.36 -0.53
CA GLU A 129 -9.17 -2.43 -0.58
C GLU A 129 -9.86 -1.09 -0.28
N ILE A 130 -9.29 -0.26 0.58
CA ILE A 130 -9.86 1.06 0.86
C ILE A 130 -9.86 1.93 -0.40
N TRP A 131 -8.78 1.87 -1.19
CA TRP A 131 -8.66 2.58 -2.47
C TRP A 131 -9.60 2.03 -3.51
N ALA A 132 -9.75 0.70 -3.57
CA ALA A 132 -10.68 0.03 -4.45
C ALA A 132 -12.15 0.37 -4.13
N CYS A 133 -12.54 0.35 -2.86
CA CYS A 133 -13.88 0.74 -2.43
C CYS A 133 -14.17 2.22 -2.73
N LEU A 134 -13.20 3.11 -2.49
CA LEU A 134 -13.32 4.54 -2.76
C LEU A 134 -13.53 4.83 -4.26
N HIS A 135 -12.90 4.03 -5.12
CA HIS A 135 -12.91 4.18 -6.57
C HIS A 135 -13.56 3.00 -7.29
N ALA A 136 -14.61 2.42 -6.72
CA ALA A 136 -15.34 1.29 -7.31
C ALA A 136 -15.71 1.55 -8.78
N GLY A 137 -15.32 0.64 -9.67
CA GLY A 137 -15.50 0.75 -11.11
C GLY A 137 -14.49 1.67 -11.83
N ASP A 138 -13.48 2.22 -11.14
CA ASP A 138 -12.43 3.07 -11.70
C ASP A 138 -11.02 2.55 -11.30
N PRO A 139 -10.53 1.46 -11.95
CA PRO A 139 -9.28 0.80 -11.58
C PRO A 139 -8.06 1.70 -11.61
N GLN A 140 -7.96 2.61 -12.60
CA GLN A 140 -6.80 3.49 -12.71
C GLN A 140 -6.75 4.53 -11.58
N ALA A 141 -7.90 5.02 -11.11
CA ALA A 141 -7.95 5.93 -9.97
C ALA A 141 -7.58 5.22 -8.67
N ALA A 142 -8.09 4.00 -8.45
CA ALA A 142 -7.70 3.14 -7.32
C ALA A 142 -6.19 2.87 -7.32
N SER A 143 -5.64 2.45 -8.47
CA SER A 143 -4.21 2.19 -8.64
C SER A 143 -3.34 3.44 -8.42
N ARG A 144 -3.80 4.63 -8.82
CA ARG A 144 -3.09 5.89 -8.54
C ARG A 144 -3.03 6.20 -7.04
N MET A 145 -4.11 5.92 -6.31
CA MET A 145 -4.11 6.12 -4.86
C MET A 145 -3.22 5.09 -4.15
N ALA A 146 -3.24 3.84 -4.60
CA ALA A 146 -2.32 2.80 -4.16
C ALA A 146 -0.84 3.19 -4.40
N TRP A 147 -0.52 3.83 -5.51
CA TRP A 147 0.82 4.40 -5.73
C TRP A 147 1.18 5.45 -4.67
N LYS A 148 0.26 6.37 -4.32
CA LYS A 148 0.51 7.38 -3.28
C LYS A 148 0.73 6.74 -1.91
N ASP A 149 -0.04 5.72 -1.57
CA ASP A 149 0.09 4.96 -0.34
C ASP A 149 1.45 4.26 -0.27
N SER A 150 1.73 3.41 -1.25
CA SER A 150 2.97 2.64 -1.31
C SER A 150 4.23 3.49 -1.46
N ALA A 151 4.13 4.72 -2.00
CA ALA A 151 5.25 5.66 -2.06
C ALA A 151 5.77 6.09 -0.67
N LEU A 152 5.04 5.80 0.40
CA LEU A 152 5.47 6.12 1.77
C LEU A 152 6.59 5.19 2.25
N ASP A 153 6.48 3.89 1.95
CA ASP A 153 7.30 2.85 2.55
C ASP A 153 7.78 1.74 1.59
N HIS A 154 7.24 1.70 0.36
CA HIS A 154 7.59 0.72 -0.68
C HIS A 154 7.95 1.38 -2.02
N ALA A 155 8.39 2.63 -2.00
CA ALA A 155 8.60 3.42 -3.20
C ALA A 155 9.56 2.72 -4.19
N GLY A 156 9.03 2.43 -5.40
CA GLY A 156 9.78 1.79 -6.49
C GLY A 156 10.00 0.29 -6.36
N GLY A 157 9.54 -0.34 -5.27
CA GLY A 157 9.64 -1.78 -5.04
C GLY A 157 8.48 -2.61 -5.59
N GLU A 158 8.61 -3.92 -5.47
CA GLU A 158 7.58 -4.88 -5.91
C GLU A 158 6.31 -4.79 -5.04
N GLY A 159 6.42 -4.36 -3.77
CA GLY A 159 5.26 -4.06 -2.92
C GLY A 159 4.37 -2.98 -3.52
N MET A 160 4.95 -1.89 -4.05
CA MET A 160 4.20 -0.83 -4.75
C MET A 160 3.43 -1.38 -5.95
N TRP A 161 4.05 -2.22 -6.78
CA TRP A 161 3.37 -2.82 -7.92
C TRP A 161 2.26 -3.77 -7.48
N GLY A 162 2.48 -4.48 -6.37
CA GLY A 162 1.47 -5.36 -5.78
C GLY A 162 0.22 -4.62 -5.33
N GLU A 163 0.36 -3.50 -4.62
CA GLU A 163 -0.78 -2.70 -4.17
C GLU A 163 -1.54 -2.07 -5.35
N MET A 164 -0.81 -1.50 -6.32
CA MET A 164 -1.43 -0.95 -7.55
C MET A 164 -2.23 -2.01 -8.31
N PHE A 165 -1.72 -3.26 -8.37
CA PHE A 165 -2.40 -4.38 -9.00
C PHE A 165 -3.69 -4.73 -8.28
N TRP A 166 -3.65 -4.97 -6.95
CA TRP A 166 -4.83 -5.40 -6.21
C TRP A 166 -5.89 -4.30 -6.14
N ALA A 167 -5.50 -3.05 -5.90
CA ALA A 167 -6.45 -1.93 -5.90
C ALA A 167 -7.22 -1.83 -7.23
N ALA A 168 -6.56 -2.09 -8.35
CA ALA A 168 -7.21 -2.09 -9.67
C ALA A 168 -8.13 -3.29 -9.86
N VAL A 169 -7.68 -4.51 -9.52
CA VAL A 169 -8.47 -5.75 -9.60
C VAL A 169 -9.75 -5.62 -8.79
N GLU A 170 -9.62 -5.20 -7.54
CA GLU A 170 -10.72 -5.05 -6.59
C GLU A 170 -11.69 -3.94 -7.01
N ALA A 171 -11.19 -2.80 -7.50
CA ALA A 171 -12.04 -1.73 -8.03
C ALA A 171 -12.84 -2.18 -9.25
N ALA A 172 -12.24 -2.95 -10.16
CA ALA A 172 -12.92 -3.52 -11.30
C ALA A 172 -13.98 -4.58 -10.90
N ALA A 173 -13.72 -5.35 -9.84
CA ALA A 173 -14.60 -6.42 -9.34
C ALA A 173 -15.97 -5.93 -8.84
N PHE A 174 -16.14 -4.63 -8.64
CA PHE A 174 -17.47 -4.06 -8.37
C PHE A 174 -18.41 -4.14 -9.57
N VAL A 175 -17.87 -4.22 -10.79
CA VAL A 175 -18.65 -4.17 -12.05
C VAL A 175 -18.30 -5.28 -13.05
N GLU A 176 -17.25 -6.04 -12.81
CA GLU A 176 -16.81 -7.19 -13.60
C GLU A 176 -16.64 -8.41 -12.68
N SER A 177 -16.75 -9.63 -13.22
CA SER A 177 -16.64 -10.86 -12.44
C SER A 177 -15.75 -11.94 -13.07
N ASP A 178 -15.34 -11.78 -14.32
CA ASP A 178 -14.43 -12.72 -14.98
C ASP A 178 -13.01 -12.60 -14.38
N PRO A 179 -12.47 -13.66 -13.78
CA PRO A 179 -11.15 -13.61 -13.15
C PRO A 179 -10.03 -13.22 -14.12
N MET A 180 -10.10 -13.67 -15.36
CA MET A 180 -9.06 -13.40 -16.35
C MET A 180 -9.09 -11.92 -16.80
N VAL A 181 -10.31 -11.37 -16.98
CA VAL A 181 -10.47 -9.93 -17.27
C VAL A 181 -9.90 -9.10 -16.11
N LEU A 182 -10.27 -9.43 -14.88
CA LEU A 182 -9.81 -8.72 -13.68
C LEU A 182 -8.29 -8.77 -13.51
N ILE A 183 -7.68 -9.94 -13.70
CA ILE A 183 -6.20 -10.08 -13.65
C ILE A 183 -5.54 -9.22 -14.73
N HIS A 184 -6.07 -9.21 -15.95
CA HIS A 184 -5.52 -8.39 -17.02
C HIS A 184 -5.71 -6.89 -16.78
N VAL A 185 -6.82 -6.45 -16.15
CA VAL A 185 -7.01 -5.07 -15.71
C VAL A 185 -5.92 -4.67 -14.71
N GLY A 186 -5.67 -5.49 -13.69
CA GLY A 186 -4.60 -5.25 -12.73
C GLY A 186 -3.20 -5.18 -13.39
N LEU A 187 -2.89 -6.13 -14.27
CA LEU A 187 -1.62 -6.16 -15.02
C LEU A 187 -1.43 -4.93 -15.93
N ALA A 188 -2.51 -4.32 -16.44
CA ALA A 188 -2.42 -3.10 -17.24
C ALA A 188 -1.97 -1.88 -16.42
N MET A 189 -2.13 -1.90 -15.10
CA MET A 189 -1.78 -0.78 -14.22
C MET A 189 -0.31 -0.77 -13.80
N ILE A 190 0.38 -1.91 -13.84
CA ILE A 190 1.74 -2.08 -13.34
C ILE A 190 2.75 -2.34 -14.47
N PRO A 191 4.08 -2.19 -14.21
CA PRO A 191 5.08 -2.56 -15.19
C PRO A 191 5.06 -4.07 -15.48
N LEU A 192 4.83 -4.46 -16.73
CA LEU A 192 4.80 -5.88 -17.12
C LEU A 192 6.14 -6.61 -16.93
N ALA A 193 7.24 -5.86 -16.79
CA ALA A 193 8.56 -6.38 -16.50
C ALA A 193 8.81 -6.61 -15.00
N SER A 194 7.95 -6.12 -14.10
CA SER A 194 8.06 -6.34 -12.65
C SER A 194 8.01 -7.84 -12.30
N HIS A 195 8.62 -8.21 -11.20
CA HIS A 195 8.61 -9.60 -10.74
C HIS A 195 7.22 -10.03 -10.28
N VAL A 196 6.44 -9.13 -9.65
CA VAL A 196 5.02 -9.37 -9.32
C VAL A 196 4.23 -9.71 -10.57
N ALA A 197 4.33 -8.90 -11.65
CA ALA A 197 3.64 -9.20 -12.91
C ALA A 197 4.06 -10.54 -13.52
N ARG A 198 5.33 -10.92 -13.39
CA ARG A 198 5.84 -12.21 -13.87
C ARG A 198 5.30 -13.38 -13.05
N SER A 199 5.26 -13.24 -11.72
CA SER A 199 4.72 -14.26 -10.81
C SER A 199 3.23 -14.50 -11.05
N ILE A 200 2.45 -13.43 -11.21
CA ILE A 200 1.02 -13.50 -11.57
C ILE A 200 0.82 -14.23 -12.90
N ARG A 201 1.55 -13.85 -13.95
CA ARG A 201 1.45 -14.50 -15.26
C ARG A 201 1.90 -15.95 -15.25
N GLU A 202 2.87 -16.29 -14.41
CA GLU A 202 3.29 -17.68 -14.21
C GLU A 202 2.19 -18.52 -13.56
N ALA A 203 1.48 -17.97 -12.56
CA ALA A 203 0.35 -18.64 -11.93
C ALA A 203 -0.81 -18.87 -12.91
N VAL A 204 -1.12 -17.86 -13.74
CA VAL A 204 -2.11 -17.98 -14.83
C VAL A 204 -1.67 -19.06 -15.81
N TRP A 205 -0.43 -19.01 -16.27
CA TRP A 205 0.10 -20.01 -17.19
C TRP A 205 0.00 -21.43 -16.64
N CYS A 206 0.33 -21.65 -15.37
CA CYS A 206 0.19 -22.96 -14.73
C CYS A 206 -1.25 -23.47 -14.80
N ARG A 207 -2.22 -22.59 -14.54
CA ARG A 207 -3.65 -22.93 -14.60
C ARG A 207 -4.11 -23.27 -16.02
N GLU A 208 -3.73 -22.45 -17.00
CA GLU A 208 -4.10 -22.62 -18.41
C GLU A 208 -3.50 -23.91 -19.01
N ASN A 209 -2.30 -24.29 -18.56
CA ASN A 209 -1.64 -25.51 -19.01
C ASN A 209 -1.97 -26.75 -18.16
N GLY A 210 -2.96 -26.66 -17.27
CA GLY A 210 -3.47 -27.80 -16.52
C GLY A 210 -2.53 -28.40 -15.49
N LEU A 211 -1.53 -27.66 -15.01
CA LEU A 211 -0.64 -28.15 -13.96
C LEU A 211 -1.43 -28.40 -12.67
N PRO A 212 -1.18 -29.49 -11.94
CA PRO A 212 -1.70 -29.67 -10.58
C PRO A 212 -1.28 -28.51 -9.67
N LEU A 213 -2.12 -28.15 -8.68
CA LEU A 213 -1.84 -27.03 -7.77
C LEU A 213 -0.48 -27.18 -7.06
N GLY A 214 -0.15 -28.40 -6.62
CA GLY A 214 1.16 -28.66 -5.97
C GLY A 214 2.34 -28.31 -6.87
N ASP A 215 2.30 -28.75 -8.13
CA ASP A 215 3.36 -28.49 -9.10
C ASP A 215 3.42 -26.98 -9.45
N ALA A 216 2.26 -26.34 -9.58
CA ALA A 216 2.16 -24.89 -9.79
C ALA A 216 2.74 -24.10 -8.61
N ARG A 217 2.43 -24.51 -7.38
CA ARG A 217 3.01 -23.93 -6.15
C ARG A 217 4.53 -24.07 -6.13
N GLU A 218 5.06 -25.29 -6.38
CA GLU A 218 6.51 -25.51 -6.41
C GLU A 218 7.19 -24.72 -7.51
N ARG A 219 6.53 -24.54 -8.65
CA ARG A 219 7.05 -23.74 -9.75
C ARG A 219 7.13 -22.26 -9.37
N ILE A 220 6.11 -21.69 -8.72
CA ILE A 220 6.16 -20.31 -8.20
C ILE A 220 7.25 -20.19 -7.12
N ALA A 221 7.29 -21.11 -6.15
CA ALA A 221 8.29 -21.09 -5.08
C ALA A 221 9.73 -21.24 -5.62
N GLY A 222 9.93 -22.09 -6.63
CA GLY A 222 11.26 -22.32 -7.22
C GLY A 222 11.75 -21.15 -8.09
N ARG A 223 10.86 -20.38 -8.71
CA ARG A 223 11.21 -19.25 -9.58
C ARG A 223 11.24 -17.91 -8.88
N PHE A 224 10.38 -17.70 -7.90
CA PHE A 224 10.11 -16.41 -7.25
C PHE A 224 10.21 -16.48 -5.73
N GLY A 225 10.42 -17.66 -5.15
CA GLY A 225 10.51 -17.82 -3.69
C GLY A 225 11.63 -16.97 -3.09
N HIS A 226 11.39 -16.48 -1.88
CA HIS A 226 12.30 -15.60 -1.17
C HIS A 226 12.57 -16.10 0.25
N LEU A 227 13.70 -15.71 0.85
CA LEU A 227 14.03 -16.05 2.24
C LEU A 227 13.07 -15.36 3.22
N GLN A 228 12.71 -14.13 2.92
CA GLN A 228 11.68 -13.40 3.64
C GLN A 228 10.29 -13.90 3.19
N PRO A 229 9.48 -14.48 4.09
CA PRO A 229 8.18 -15.04 3.72
C PRO A 229 7.18 -13.98 3.24
N CYS A 230 7.27 -12.75 3.75
CA CYS A 230 6.36 -11.66 3.39
C CYS A 230 6.72 -10.95 2.08
N ASN A 231 7.68 -11.49 1.28
CA ASN A 231 8.01 -10.91 -0.01
C ASN A 231 6.83 -10.95 -0.98
N ALA A 232 6.49 -9.81 -1.60
CA ALA A 232 5.31 -9.64 -2.43
C ALA A 232 5.29 -10.56 -3.66
N VAL A 233 6.45 -10.84 -4.24
CA VAL A 233 6.52 -11.55 -5.53
C VAL A 233 5.93 -12.96 -5.50
N PRO A 234 6.37 -13.89 -4.61
CA PRO A 234 5.76 -15.22 -4.53
C PRO A 234 4.31 -15.16 -4.03
N ASN A 235 4.01 -14.27 -3.06
CA ASN A 235 2.70 -14.19 -2.44
C ASN A 235 1.59 -13.75 -3.41
N HIS A 236 1.88 -12.89 -4.37
CA HIS A 236 0.95 -12.58 -5.46
C HIS A 236 0.66 -13.80 -6.33
N GLY A 237 1.69 -14.56 -6.72
CA GLY A 237 1.50 -15.81 -7.44
C GLY A 237 0.64 -16.82 -6.67
N PHE A 238 0.87 -16.98 -5.38
CA PHE A 238 0.10 -17.88 -4.51
C PHE A 238 -1.36 -17.46 -4.35
N THR A 239 -1.63 -16.16 -4.21
CA THR A 239 -2.99 -15.63 -4.16
C THR A 239 -3.75 -15.93 -5.46
N ILE A 240 -3.10 -15.73 -6.62
CA ILE A 240 -3.66 -16.06 -7.94
C ILE A 240 -3.89 -17.58 -8.09
N LEU A 241 -2.96 -18.42 -7.61
CA LEU A 241 -3.18 -19.88 -7.61
C LEU A 241 -4.42 -20.25 -6.79
N GLY A 242 -4.56 -19.73 -5.57
CA GLY A 242 -5.74 -19.97 -4.75
C GLY A 242 -7.03 -19.56 -5.45
N TRP A 243 -7.04 -18.39 -6.05
CA TRP A 243 -8.20 -17.88 -6.79
C TRP A 243 -8.60 -18.75 -7.98
N LEU A 244 -7.63 -19.13 -8.83
CA LEU A 244 -7.90 -19.85 -10.08
C LEU A 244 -8.12 -21.36 -9.91
N TYR A 245 -7.55 -21.97 -8.86
CA TYR A 245 -7.67 -23.42 -8.64
C TYR A 245 -8.79 -23.81 -7.68
N GLY A 246 -9.30 -22.86 -6.89
CA GLY A 246 -10.38 -23.13 -5.96
C GLY A 246 -11.76 -23.13 -6.62
N LYS A 247 -12.72 -23.83 -6.00
CA LYS A 247 -14.08 -24.05 -6.51
C LYS A 247 -15.09 -23.07 -5.92
N ASP A 248 -14.95 -22.80 -4.61
CA ASP A 248 -15.83 -21.93 -3.84
C ASP A 248 -15.02 -21.02 -2.92
N PHE A 249 -15.68 -20.19 -2.14
CA PHE A 249 -15.05 -19.23 -1.23
C PHE A 249 -13.99 -19.87 -0.33
N GLY A 250 -14.36 -20.92 0.40
CA GLY A 250 -13.47 -21.55 1.36
C GLY A 250 -12.31 -22.33 0.70
N ASP A 251 -12.61 -23.07 -0.37
CA ASP A 251 -11.61 -23.85 -1.10
C ASP A 251 -10.56 -22.92 -1.75
N ARG A 252 -10.99 -21.74 -2.26
CA ARG A 252 -10.07 -20.71 -2.78
C ARG A 252 -9.17 -20.14 -1.70
N LEU A 253 -9.73 -19.77 -0.55
CA LEU A 253 -8.94 -19.27 0.58
C LEU A 253 -7.94 -20.30 1.07
N CYS A 254 -8.40 -21.52 1.34
CA CYS A 254 -7.51 -22.59 1.80
C CYS A 254 -6.39 -22.88 0.79
N LYS A 255 -6.67 -22.86 -0.50
CA LYS A 255 -5.65 -23.08 -1.53
C LYS A 255 -4.60 -21.97 -1.58
N ALA A 256 -4.97 -20.70 -1.40
CA ALA A 256 -4.02 -19.61 -1.28
C ALA A 256 -3.15 -19.78 -0.03
N VAL A 257 -3.76 -19.92 1.14
CA VAL A 257 -3.09 -20.11 2.43
C VAL A 257 -2.21 -21.38 2.45
N ASN A 258 -2.66 -22.45 1.81
CA ASN A 258 -1.90 -23.71 1.71
C ASN A 258 -0.62 -23.57 0.86
N CYS A 259 -0.44 -22.51 0.13
CA CYS A 259 0.84 -22.22 -0.52
C CYS A 259 1.93 -21.82 0.50
N GLY A 260 1.55 -21.46 1.73
CA GLY A 260 2.47 -21.01 2.78
C GLY A 260 2.95 -19.58 2.55
N TYR A 261 4.09 -19.22 3.12
CA TYR A 261 4.74 -17.90 3.08
C TYR A 261 3.96 -16.89 3.93
N ASP A 262 3.40 -15.86 3.35
CA ASP A 262 2.62 -14.81 3.99
C ASP A 262 1.13 -15.16 3.91
N THR A 263 0.71 -16.00 4.80
CA THR A 263 -0.57 -16.70 4.70
C THR A 263 -1.77 -15.84 5.08
N ASP A 264 -1.62 -14.92 6.03
CA ASP A 264 -2.68 -13.99 6.42
C ASP A 264 -2.89 -12.92 5.34
N CYS A 265 -1.83 -12.34 4.79
CA CYS A 265 -1.91 -11.37 3.71
C CYS A 265 -2.54 -11.97 2.45
N THR A 266 -2.10 -13.19 2.03
CA THR A 266 -2.68 -13.87 0.86
C THR A 266 -4.14 -14.27 1.09
N GLY A 267 -4.46 -14.72 2.30
CA GLY A 267 -5.82 -15.04 2.71
C GLY A 267 -6.72 -13.81 2.79
N ALA A 268 -6.26 -12.73 3.42
CA ALA A 268 -7.00 -11.48 3.57
C ALA A 268 -7.32 -10.84 2.21
N THR A 269 -6.33 -10.68 1.35
CA THR A 269 -6.50 -10.09 0.01
C THR A 269 -7.45 -10.92 -0.85
N LEU A 270 -7.28 -12.25 -0.89
CA LEU A 270 -8.20 -13.09 -1.65
C LEU A 270 -9.60 -13.08 -1.04
N GLY A 271 -9.71 -13.08 0.28
CA GLY A 271 -10.98 -13.00 0.99
C GLY A 271 -11.76 -11.73 0.66
N SER A 272 -11.09 -10.59 0.61
CA SER A 272 -11.65 -9.29 0.19
C SER A 272 -12.21 -9.36 -1.23
N LEU A 273 -11.39 -9.81 -2.16
CA LEU A 273 -11.79 -9.93 -3.58
C LEU A 273 -12.98 -10.86 -3.74
N LEU A 274 -12.96 -12.03 -3.12
CA LEU A 274 -14.07 -12.99 -3.17
C LEU A 274 -15.34 -12.41 -2.53
N GLY A 275 -15.19 -11.60 -1.49
CA GLY A 275 -16.28 -10.83 -0.88
C GLY A 275 -16.90 -9.84 -1.86
N ILE A 276 -16.09 -9.04 -2.57
CA ILE A 276 -16.57 -8.12 -3.61
C ILE A 276 -17.31 -8.88 -4.73
N LEU A 277 -16.79 -10.01 -5.16
CA LEU A 277 -17.36 -10.80 -6.25
C LEU A 277 -18.69 -11.45 -5.87
N GLY A 278 -18.74 -12.09 -4.69
CA GLY A 278 -19.89 -12.89 -4.24
C GLY A 278 -20.89 -12.14 -3.37
N GLY A 279 -20.55 -10.99 -2.84
CA GLY A 279 -21.33 -10.29 -1.81
C GLY A 279 -21.50 -11.14 -0.53
N PRO A 280 -22.35 -10.73 0.41
CA PRO A 280 -22.56 -11.44 1.68
C PRO A 280 -23.09 -12.86 1.49
N ALA A 281 -23.85 -13.11 0.43
CA ALA A 281 -24.38 -14.45 0.10
C ALA A 281 -23.28 -15.42 -0.39
N GLY A 282 -22.19 -14.88 -0.94
CA GLY A 282 -21.04 -15.67 -1.38
C GLY A 282 -20.13 -16.15 -0.23
N ILE A 283 -20.32 -15.64 0.98
CA ILE A 283 -19.55 -16.03 2.16
C ILE A 283 -20.38 -17.02 3.00
N PRO A 284 -20.05 -18.33 3.01
CA PRO A 284 -20.79 -19.32 3.78
C PRO A 284 -20.76 -19.04 5.30
N ALA A 285 -21.88 -19.31 5.98
CA ALA A 285 -22.06 -19.07 7.41
C ALA A 285 -20.94 -19.68 8.27
N LYS A 286 -20.49 -20.88 7.93
CA LYS A 286 -19.41 -21.58 8.64
C LYS A 286 -18.10 -20.78 8.74
N TRP A 287 -17.82 -19.90 7.77
CA TRP A 287 -16.61 -19.06 7.77
C TRP A 287 -16.77 -17.80 8.62
N ARG A 288 -17.96 -17.21 8.66
CA ARG A 288 -18.22 -15.97 9.39
C ARG A 288 -18.61 -16.19 10.86
N GLU A 289 -19.33 -17.27 11.16
CA GLU A 289 -19.85 -17.51 12.53
C GLU A 289 -18.76 -17.60 13.60
N PRO A 290 -17.60 -18.23 13.36
CA PRO A 290 -16.57 -18.31 14.40
C PRO A 290 -15.94 -16.96 14.76
N ILE A 291 -15.92 -16.01 13.82
CA ILE A 291 -15.23 -14.71 14.03
C ILE A 291 -16.19 -13.54 14.25
N GLY A 292 -17.45 -13.65 13.80
CA GLY A 292 -18.44 -12.56 13.87
C GLY A 292 -18.05 -11.35 12.99
N THR A 293 -18.54 -10.17 13.38
CA THR A 293 -18.28 -8.90 12.65
C THR A 293 -17.56 -7.85 13.49
N ALA A 294 -17.16 -8.17 14.72
CA ALA A 294 -16.36 -7.28 15.55
C ALA A 294 -14.95 -7.11 14.96
N ILE A 295 -14.46 -5.88 14.92
CA ILE A 295 -13.07 -5.59 14.54
C ILE A 295 -12.20 -5.73 15.79
N VAL A 296 -11.20 -6.59 15.71
CA VAL A 296 -10.19 -6.79 16.75
C VAL A 296 -8.92 -6.11 16.30
N LEU A 297 -8.54 -5.05 17.01
CA LEU A 297 -7.41 -4.21 16.63
C LEU A 297 -6.11 -4.73 17.22
N HIS A 298 -5.05 -4.55 16.47
CA HIS A 298 -3.69 -4.65 16.97
C HIS A 298 -3.42 -3.49 17.96
N PRO A 299 -2.67 -3.71 19.05
CA PRO A 299 -2.40 -2.64 20.05
C PRO A 299 -1.63 -1.44 19.48
N PHE A 300 -1.12 -1.56 18.26
CA PHE A 300 -0.44 -0.48 17.56
C PHE A 300 -1.38 0.50 16.86
N THR A 301 -2.63 0.12 16.57
CA THR A 301 -3.66 0.97 15.96
C THR A 301 -4.29 1.85 17.03
N ARG A 302 -3.88 3.12 17.06
CA ARG A 302 -4.28 4.04 18.15
C ARG A 302 -4.22 5.51 17.74
N GLY A 303 -4.70 6.38 18.62
CA GLY A 303 -4.66 7.84 18.45
C GLY A 303 -5.85 8.40 17.68
N PHE A 304 -6.78 7.55 17.26
CA PHE A 304 -8.05 7.93 16.64
C PHE A 304 -9.15 6.94 17.06
N LYS A 305 -10.40 7.20 16.67
CA LYS A 305 -11.54 6.30 16.94
C LYS A 305 -11.80 5.46 15.68
N PRO A 306 -11.32 4.21 15.64
CA PRO A 306 -11.63 3.28 14.54
C PRO A 306 -13.09 2.79 14.65
N PRO A 307 -13.65 2.22 13.55
CA PRO A 307 -14.92 1.50 13.60
C PRO A 307 -14.80 0.27 14.51
N ALA A 308 -15.87 -0.04 15.23
CA ALA A 308 -15.91 -1.20 16.13
C ALA A 308 -16.33 -2.50 15.41
N THR A 309 -17.04 -2.38 14.29
CA THR A 309 -17.57 -3.53 13.55
C THR A 309 -17.41 -3.34 12.04
N ILE A 310 -17.49 -4.45 11.33
CA ILE A 310 -17.48 -4.47 9.85
C ILE A 310 -18.65 -3.65 9.28
N GLU A 311 -19.81 -3.65 9.95
CA GLU A 311 -20.96 -2.83 9.57
C GLU A 311 -20.63 -1.33 9.66
N GLU A 312 -20.05 -0.88 10.78
CA GLU A 312 -19.65 0.53 10.94
C GLU A 312 -18.59 0.93 9.91
N LEU A 313 -17.58 0.08 9.69
CA LEU A 313 -16.57 0.29 8.66
C LEU A 313 -17.21 0.42 7.28
N THR A 314 -18.16 -0.46 6.96
CA THR A 314 -18.90 -0.44 5.71
C THR A 314 -19.64 0.87 5.49
N GLU A 315 -20.42 1.33 6.45
CA GLU A 315 -21.19 2.58 6.33
C GLU A 315 -20.27 3.79 6.12
N ARG A 316 -19.17 3.86 6.86
CA ARG A 316 -18.17 4.93 6.73
C ARG A 316 -17.50 4.91 5.36
N THR A 317 -17.10 3.72 4.87
CA THR A 317 -16.51 3.54 3.54
C THR A 317 -17.50 3.92 2.43
N VAL A 318 -18.75 3.46 2.50
CA VAL A 318 -19.80 3.78 1.52
C VAL A 318 -20.05 5.28 1.43
N ALA A 319 -20.15 5.96 2.58
CA ALA A 319 -20.35 7.41 2.61
C ALA A 319 -19.21 8.18 1.92
N LEU A 320 -17.96 7.75 2.12
CA LEU A 320 -16.79 8.32 1.45
C LEU A 320 -16.82 8.09 -0.05
N SER A 321 -17.15 6.88 -0.48
CA SER A 321 -17.19 6.51 -1.91
C SER A 321 -18.28 7.27 -2.66
N GLU A 322 -19.47 7.41 -2.06
CA GLU A 322 -20.56 8.19 -2.63
C GLU A 322 -20.19 9.68 -2.75
N LYS A 323 -19.52 10.23 -1.73
CA LYS A 323 -19.01 11.61 -1.75
C LYS A 323 -17.92 11.78 -2.83
N ALA A 324 -17.00 10.84 -2.96
CA ALA A 324 -15.95 10.84 -3.97
C ALA A 324 -16.49 10.79 -5.40
N ALA A 325 -17.58 10.08 -5.63
CA ALA A 325 -18.23 9.99 -6.95
C ALA A 325 -19.02 11.25 -7.31
N THR A 326 -19.35 12.11 -6.33
CA THR A 326 -20.08 13.36 -6.56
C THR A 326 -19.19 14.36 -7.28
N GLY A 327 -19.21 14.46 -8.57
CA GLY A 327 -18.33 15.31 -9.38
C GLY A 327 -17.52 14.53 -10.41
N LYS A 328 -17.43 13.20 -10.30
CA LYS A 328 -16.87 12.37 -11.34
C LYS A 328 -17.92 12.16 -12.44
N HIS A 329 -17.56 12.43 -13.68
CA HIS A 329 -18.47 12.29 -14.80
C HIS A 329 -18.73 10.82 -15.24
N GLU A 330 -17.89 9.87 -14.82
CA GLU A 330 -17.92 8.49 -15.33
C GLU A 330 -18.58 7.48 -14.38
N ILE A 331 -18.48 7.68 -13.06
CA ILE A 331 -19.07 6.79 -12.04
C ILE A 331 -20.24 7.48 -11.34
N ALA A 332 -21.30 6.75 -11.07
CA ALA A 332 -22.45 7.22 -10.31
C ALA A 332 -23.07 6.08 -9.47
N PHE A 333 -23.72 6.42 -8.38
CA PHE A 333 -24.51 5.48 -7.59
C PHE A 333 -26.01 5.68 -7.85
N GLY A 334 -26.73 4.57 -8.04
CA GLY A 334 -28.16 4.57 -8.39
C GLY A 334 -28.95 3.47 -7.69
N ALA A 335 -30.23 3.32 -8.05
CA ALA A 335 -31.07 2.27 -7.48
C ALA A 335 -30.67 0.86 -7.95
N LYS A 336 -30.19 0.75 -9.21
CA LYS A 336 -29.74 -0.51 -9.82
C LYS A 336 -28.45 -0.27 -10.58
N THR A 337 -27.62 -1.30 -10.68
CA THR A 337 -26.43 -1.31 -11.52
C THR A 337 -26.82 -1.25 -13.01
N ARG A 338 -26.15 -0.36 -13.74
CA ARG A 338 -26.24 -0.25 -15.20
C ARG A 338 -24.85 0.03 -15.73
N LEU A 339 -24.40 -0.81 -16.64
CA LEU A 339 -23.07 -0.73 -17.24
C LEU A 339 -23.20 -0.28 -18.69
N PRO A 340 -22.38 0.67 -19.17
CA PRO A 340 -22.34 1.04 -20.57
C PRO A 340 -21.72 -0.09 -21.40
N GLU A 341 -21.99 -0.10 -22.72
CA GLU A 341 -21.44 -1.12 -23.62
C GLU A 341 -19.90 -1.13 -23.65
N ASP A 342 -19.28 0.03 -23.44
CA ASP A 342 -17.82 0.22 -23.44
C ASP A 342 -17.18 0.02 -22.05
N VAL A 343 -17.88 -0.60 -21.08
CA VAL A 343 -17.37 -0.78 -19.70
C VAL A 343 -16.00 -1.44 -19.68
N LEU A 344 -15.78 -2.50 -20.45
CA LEU A 344 -14.47 -3.17 -20.50
C LEU A 344 -13.36 -2.22 -20.98
N THR A 345 -13.61 -1.45 -22.03
CA THR A 345 -12.66 -0.45 -22.53
C THR A 345 -12.27 0.56 -21.43
N ARG A 346 -13.26 0.96 -20.60
CA ARG A 346 -13.01 1.88 -19.49
C ARG A 346 -12.19 1.24 -18.37
N LEU A 347 -12.46 -0.03 -18.04
CA LEU A 347 -11.69 -0.76 -17.02
C LEU A 347 -10.21 -0.91 -17.40
N PHE A 348 -9.91 -0.98 -18.71
CA PHE A 348 -8.53 -1.07 -19.20
C PHE A 348 -7.83 0.30 -19.38
N ARG A 349 -8.49 1.43 -19.15
CA ARG A 349 -7.82 2.73 -19.14
C ARG A 349 -6.80 2.77 -18.01
N ASN A 350 -5.60 3.23 -18.33
CA ASN A 350 -4.49 3.21 -17.37
C ASN A 350 -3.64 4.49 -17.38
N ASP A 351 -4.10 5.57 -17.98
CA ASP A 351 -3.33 6.82 -18.10
C ASP A 351 -2.87 7.36 -16.75
N LEU A 352 -3.75 7.31 -15.72
CA LEU A 352 -3.41 7.74 -14.36
C LEU A 352 -2.35 6.82 -13.72
N ALA A 353 -2.48 5.51 -13.90
CA ALA A 353 -1.53 4.54 -13.39
C ALA A 353 -0.17 4.65 -14.08
N VAL A 354 -0.17 4.84 -15.42
CA VAL A 354 1.06 5.06 -16.21
C VAL A 354 1.77 6.34 -15.75
N THR A 355 1.02 7.42 -15.55
CA THR A 355 1.56 8.67 -15.02
C THR A 355 2.14 8.48 -13.63
N ALA A 356 1.44 7.80 -12.73
CA ALA A 356 1.89 7.57 -11.37
C ALA A 356 3.18 6.72 -11.33
N ARG A 357 3.19 5.56 -11.99
CA ARG A 357 4.35 4.67 -12.02
C ARG A 357 5.56 5.21 -12.79
N GLY A 358 5.37 6.25 -13.60
CA GLY A 358 6.43 6.97 -14.29
C GLY A 358 7.11 8.05 -13.45
N GLN A 359 6.63 8.32 -12.24
CA GLN A 359 7.23 9.29 -11.36
C GLN A 359 8.56 8.78 -10.79
N ASP A 360 9.51 9.73 -10.62
CA ASP A 360 10.78 9.45 -9.95
C ASP A 360 10.54 9.23 -8.45
N VAL A 361 11.02 8.12 -7.90
CA VAL A 361 10.93 7.83 -6.46
C VAL A 361 12.05 8.49 -5.64
N HIS A 362 13.08 9.01 -6.31
CA HIS A 362 14.20 9.71 -5.67
C HIS A 362 13.93 11.20 -5.51
N MET A 363 12.72 11.56 -5.13
CA MET A 363 12.32 12.94 -4.85
C MET A 363 11.63 13.05 -3.49
N GLY A 364 11.67 14.25 -2.91
CA GLY A 364 10.83 14.62 -1.78
C GLY A 364 9.72 15.55 -2.25
N VAL A 365 8.50 15.34 -1.79
CA VAL A 365 7.33 16.13 -2.17
C VAL A 365 6.77 16.87 -0.97
N GLU A 366 6.46 18.16 -1.15
CA GLU A 366 5.75 19.02 -0.20
C GLU A 366 4.63 19.79 -0.92
N VAL A 367 3.67 20.29 -0.16
CA VAL A 367 2.62 21.19 -0.67
C VAL A 367 2.69 22.52 0.03
N CYS A 368 2.81 23.61 -0.73
CA CYS A 368 2.85 24.95 -0.22
C CYS A 368 2.00 25.89 -1.09
N GLY A 369 1.12 26.68 -0.46
CA GLY A 369 0.21 27.55 -1.18
C GLY A 369 -0.76 26.82 -2.15
N GLY A 370 -1.09 25.56 -1.84
CA GLY A 370 -1.95 24.70 -2.68
C GLY A 370 -1.25 24.16 -3.93
N ARG A 371 0.07 24.30 -4.03
CA ARG A 371 0.89 23.79 -5.14
C ARG A 371 1.83 22.70 -4.66
N GLU A 372 1.99 21.65 -5.45
CA GLU A 372 2.97 20.61 -5.21
C GLU A 372 4.38 21.08 -5.61
N VAL A 373 5.33 20.89 -4.72
CA VAL A 373 6.76 21.17 -4.94
C VAL A 373 7.53 19.90 -4.71
N ALA A 374 8.23 19.40 -5.72
CA ALA A 374 9.07 18.23 -5.67
C ALA A 374 10.54 18.61 -5.84
N LEU A 375 11.40 18.18 -4.90
CA LEU A 375 12.85 18.24 -5.03
C LEU A 375 13.36 16.86 -5.43
N HIS A 376 13.89 16.73 -6.64
CA HIS A 376 14.54 15.52 -7.12
C HIS A 376 16.01 15.51 -6.73
N TYR A 377 16.45 14.41 -6.14
CA TYR A 377 17.82 14.26 -5.63
C TYR A 377 18.79 13.66 -6.67
N GLY A 378 18.28 13.21 -7.82
CA GLY A 378 19.10 12.53 -8.82
C GLY A 378 19.71 11.21 -8.32
N GLY A 379 18.96 10.49 -7.49
CA GLY A 379 19.34 9.26 -6.78
C GLY A 379 19.28 9.43 -5.27
N GLU A 380 20.32 9.03 -4.54
CA GLU A 380 20.37 9.16 -3.08
C GLU A 380 20.22 10.62 -2.61
N PRO A 381 19.50 10.89 -1.51
CA PRO A 381 19.39 12.24 -0.94
C PRO A 381 20.61 12.65 -0.12
N VAL A 382 21.82 12.25 -0.53
CA VAL A 382 23.07 12.41 0.22
C VAL A 382 24.07 13.26 -0.55
N LEU A 383 24.62 14.30 0.06
CA LEU A 383 25.76 15.06 -0.44
C LEU A 383 27.03 14.60 0.27
N ARG A 384 28.04 14.19 -0.50
CA ARG A 384 29.35 13.81 0.01
C ARG A 384 30.36 14.93 -0.20
N PRO A 385 31.24 15.22 0.79
CA PRO A 385 32.29 16.24 0.63
C PRO A 385 33.12 16.01 -0.64
N GLY A 386 33.39 17.08 -1.38
CA GLY A 386 34.16 17.02 -2.61
C GLY A 386 33.44 16.44 -3.83
N ILE A 387 32.21 15.95 -3.70
CA ILE A 387 31.44 15.35 -4.78
C ILE A 387 30.19 16.19 -5.07
N GLY A 388 30.10 16.75 -6.27
CA GLY A 388 28.92 17.52 -6.69
C GLY A 388 27.71 16.61 -6.95
N ARG A 389 26.54 17.06 -6.53
CA ARG A 389 25.25 16.39 -6.77
C ARG A 389 24.29 17.31 -7.54
N THR A 390 23.75 16.80 -8.62
CA THR A 390 22.70 17.54 -9.35
C THR A 390 21.34 17.26 -8.73
N VAL A 391 20.61 18.35 -8.45
CA VAL A 391 19.22 18.30 -8.00
C VAL A 391 18.37 19.18 -8.92
N TRP A 392 17.07 18.90 -8.99
CA TRP A 392 16.15 19.77 -9.74
C TRP A 392 14.80 19.83 -9.06
N VAL A 393 14.05 20.90 -9.36
CA VAL A 393 12.76 21.18 -8.75
C VAL A 393 11.66 21.15 -9.80
N MET A 394 10.55 20.51 -9.45
CA MET A 394 9.30 20.55 -10.23
C MET A 394 8.21 21.22 -9.39
N ILE A 395 7.38 22.00 -10.01
CA ILE A 395 6.18 22.59 -9.39
C ILE A 395 4.96 22.14 -10.21
N ASP A 396 4.03 21.45 -9.56
CA ASP A 396 2.88 20.79 -10.22
C ASP A 396 3.32 19.96 -11.43
N GLY A 397 4.40 19.19 -11.26
CA GLY A 397 4.94 18.29 -12.28
C GLY A 397 5.65 18.99 -13.46
N ARG A 398 5.99 20.30 -13.36
CA ARG A 398 6.66 21.08 -14.41
C ARG A 398 7.90 21.79 -13.90
N GLU A 399 8.92 21.92 -14.74
CA GLU A 399 10.05 22.81 -14.44
C GLU A 399 9.56 24.25 -14.34
N ALA A 400 9.99 24.95 -13.29
CA ALA A 400 9.67 26.36 -13.04
C ALA A 400 10.94 27.10 -12.61
N HIS A 401 10.97 28.42 -12.83
CA HIS A 401 12.09 29.22 -12.32
C HIS A 401 12.01 29.29 -10.79
N VAL A 402 13.05 28.77 -10.10
CA VAL A 402 13.13 28.73 -8.64
C VAL A 402 14.47 29.26 -8.15
N GLU A 403 14.50 29.74 -6.91
CA GLU A 403 15.73 29.99 -6.17
C GLU A 403 15.96 28.85 -5.17
N LEU A 404 17.23 28.46 -4.98
CA LEU A 404 17.64 27.44 -4.05
C LEU A 404 18.65 28.00 -3.04
N ALA A 405 18.22 28.15 -1.80
CA ALA A 405 19.10 28.49 -0.70
C ALA A 405 19.71 27.22 -0.09
N VAL A 406 20.99 27.25 0.20
CA VAL A 406 21.77 26.12 0.74
C VAL A 406 22.47 26.54 2.03
N PRO A 407 22.90 25.56 2.87
CA PRO A 407 23.67 25.83 4.10
C PRO A 407 24.96 26.64 3.84
N ALA A 408 25.43 27.34 4.86
CA ALA A 408 26.73 28.02 4.83
C ALA A 408 27.87 27.01 4.50
N GLY A 409 28.77 27.41 3.64
CA GLY A 409 29.88 26.58 3.17
C GLY A 409 29.53 25.66 1.98
N TRP A 410 28.25 25.62 1.56
CA TRP A 410 27.84 24.94 0.33
C TRP A 410 27.75 25.91 -0.84
N THR A 411 27.87 25.36 -2.04
CA THR A 411 27.54 26.10 -3.26
C THR A 411 26.39 25.42 -4.00
N ALA A 412 25.55 26.21 -4.65
CA ALA A 412 24.49 25.77 -5.55
C ALA A 412 24.70 26.44 -6.92
N GLU A 413 25.47 25.80 -7.78
CA GLU A 413 25.69 26.25 -9.15
C GLU A 413 24.40 26.05 -9.95
N ARG A 414 23.87 27.12 -10.52
CA ARG A 414 22.67 27.04 -11.36
C ARG A 414 23.01 26.47 -12.74
N LEU A 415 22.39 25.35 -13.08
CA LEU A 415 22.51 24.67 -14.39
C LEU A 415 21.32 24.93 -15.31
N GLY A 416 20.25 25.51 -14.80
CA GLY A 416 19.02 25.81 -15.54
C GLY A 416 17.97 26.50 -14.66
N PRO A 417 16.76 26.74 -15.18
CA PRO A 417 15.71 27.46 -14.42
C PRO A 417 15.37 26.78 -13.08
N ALA A 418 15.39 25.44 -13.07
CA ALA A 418 15.01 24.62 -11.92
C ALA A 418 16.10 23.63 -11.49
N ARG A 419 17.31 23.68 -12.09
CA ARG A 419 18.34 22.65 -11.92
C ARG A 419 19.60 23.25 -11.32
N PHE A 420 20.18 22.59 -10.33
CA PHE A 420 21.33 23.04 -9.58
C PHE A 420 22.33 21.91 -9.34
N ARG A 421 23.62 22.27 -9.27
CA ARG A 421 24.67 21.39 -8.78
C ARG A 421 25.07 21.83 -7.37
N LEU A 422 24.76 21.01 -6.38
CA LEU A 422 25.17 21.20 -5.00
C LEU A 422 26.60 20.69 -4.80
N PHE A 423 27.38 21.43 -4.03
CA PHE A 423 28.75 21.04 -3.68
C PHE A 423 29.14 21.58 -2.30
N SER A 424 29.92 20.80 -1.55
CA SER A 424 30.63 21.22 -0.33
C SER A 424 32.02 20.60 -0.34
N ALA A 425 33.04 21.40 -0.08
CA ALA A 425 34.39 20.91 0.15
C ALA A 425 34.59 20.47 1.61
N GLU A 426 33.82 21.06 2.54
CA GLU A 426 33.86 20.81 3.96
C GLU A 426 32.99 19.60 4.35
N PRO A 427 33.20 19.02 5.56
CA PRO A 427 32.34 17.98 6.09
C PRO A 427 30.87 18.38 6.07
N VAL A 428 30.03 17.46 5.59
CA VAL A 428 28.57 17.65 5.49
C VAL A 428 27.93 17.08 6.74
N ALA A 429 27.13 17.87 7.43
CA ALA A 429 26.39 17.43 8.61
C ALA A 429 25.41 16.30 8.24
N ASP A 430 25.02 15.47 9.21
CA ASP A 430 24.09 14.36 8.99
C ASP A 430 22.75 14.82 8.38
N ARG A 431 22.30 16.03 8.74
CA ARG A 431 21.05 16.62 8.25
C ARG A 431 21.26 18.08 7.88
N ASN A 432 20.93 18.45 6.64
CA ASN A 432 21.10 19.79 6.10
C ASN A 432 19.81 20.25 5.42
N GLN A 433 19.37 21.46 5.73
CA GLN A 433 18.20 22.04 5.10
C GLN A 433 18.61 22.83 3.85
N VAL A 434 17.97 22.53 2.74
CA VAL A 434 17.94 23.39 1.55
C VAL A 434 16.54 23.99 1.40
N THR A 435 16.42 25.21 0.87
CA THR A 435 15.12 25.87 0.78
C THR A 435 14.86 26.30 -0.66
N VAL A 436 13.79 25.76 -1.22
CA VAL A 436 13.28 26.15 -2.55
C VAL A 436 12.35 27.34 -2.38
N THR A 437 12.55 28.38 -3.20
CA THR A 437 11.63 29.54 -3.25
C THR A 437 11.19 29.78 -4.69
N ALA A 438 9.88 29.95 -4.89
CA ALA A 438 9.31 30.25 -6.18
C ALA A 438 8.15 31.27 -6.08
N PRO A 439 7.91 32.10 -7.11
CA PRO A 439 6.77 33.00 -7.14
C PRO A 439 5.44 32.25 -6.98
N GLY A 440 4.58 32.73 -6.08
CA GLY A 440 3.26 32.13 -5.82
C GLY A 440 3.28 30.83 -5.02
N VAL A 441 4.45 30.36 -4.56
CA VAL A 441 4.59 29.17 -3.71
C VAL A 441 5.08 29.54 -2.32
N GLY A 442 6.10 30.42 -2.24
CA GLY A 442 6.80 30.73 -0.99
C GLY A 442 8.08 29.90 -0.81
N ALA A 443 8.54 29.79 0.43
CA ALA A 443 9.76 29.08 0.80
C ALA A 443 9.42 27.67 1.32
N VAL A 444 9.97 26.63 0.68
CA VAL A 444 9.70 25.23 0.99
C VAL A 444 11.02 24.54 1.40
N PRO A 445 11.13 24.05 2.64
CA PRO A 445 12.34 23.38 3.12
C PRO A 445 12.36 21.91 2.69
N PHE A 446 13.53 21.45 2.25
CA PHE A 446 13.85 20.06 2.02
C PHE A 446 15.12 19.66 2.76
N THR A 447 15.32 18.37 2.98
CA THR A 447 16.51 17.85 3.63
C THR A 447 17.43 17.16 2.65
N VAL A 448 18.71 17.51 2.68
CA VAL A 448 19.82 16.76 2.07
C VAL A 448 20.66 16.17 3.19
N LEU A 449 20.91 14.87 3.15
CA LEU A 449 21.68 14.17 4.18
C LEU A 449 23.20 14.28 3.90
N GLY A 450 23.99 14.16 4.96
CA GLY A 450 25.41 13.88 4.85
C GLY A 450 25.69 12.37 4.75
N PRO A 451 26.98 11.99 4.58
CA PRO A 451 27.39 10.59 4.37
C PRO A 451 27.40 9.74 5.65
N GLY A 452 26.86 10.26 6.75
CA GLY A 452 26.82 9.54 8.02
C GLY A 452 25.87 8.35 7.99
N GLU A 453 26.23 7.29 8.72
CA GLU A 453 25.32 6.19 8.96
C GLU A 453 24.11 6.66 9.77
N ALA A 454 22.93 6.15 9.44
CA ALA A 454 21.72 6.39 10.21
C ALA A 454 21.87 5.75 11.59
N LYS A 455 22.12 6.56 12.62
CA LYS A 455 22.16 6.07 13.99
C LYS A 455 20.76 5.62 14.39
N GLY A 456 20.63 4.38 14.87
CA GLY A 456 19.49 3.95 15.67
C GLY A 456 18.41 3.10 15.01
N PHE A 457 18.60 2.63 13.77
CA PHE A 457 17.65 1.67 13.20
C PHE A 457 18.34 0.54 12.44
N PRO A 458 18.80 -0.50 13.12
CA PRO A 458 18.90 -1.78 12.42
C PRO A 458 17.49 -2.22 12.08
N ALA A 459 17.26 -2.53 10.82
CA ALA A 459 16.10 -3.31 10.43
C ALA A 459 16.18 -4.70 11.11
N GLY A 460 15.05 -5.24 11.52
CA GLY A 460 14.98 -6.60 12.02
C GLY A 460 15.13 -6.78 13.53
N ASP A 461 15.37 -8.01 13.93
CA ASP A 461 15.29 -8.51 15.31
C ASP A 461 16.27 -7.88 16.33
N ASN A 462 17.22 -7.09 15.86
CA ASN A 462 18.19 -6.40 16.70
C ASN A 462 17.69 -5.07 17.30
N VAL A 463 16.46 -4.65 16.99
CA VAL A 463 15.85 -3.47 17.61
C VAL A 463 15.38 -3.83 19.01
N ALA A 464 15.75 -3.04 20.01
CA ALA A 464 15.22 -3.20 21.35
C ALA A 464 13.70 -3.07 21.33
N LYS A 465 13.02 -4.18 21.56
CA LYS A 465 11.55 -4.26 21.61
C LYS A 465 11.07 -4.18 23.06
N CYS A 466 9.96 -3.52 23.26
CA CYS A 466 9.28 -3.54 24.53
C CYS A 466 8.83 -4.96 24.86
N PRO A 467 9.20 -5.55 26.02
CA PRO A 467 8.82 -6.92 26.35
C PRO A 467 7.31 -7.11 26.53
N LYS A 468 6.56 -6.01 26.72
CA LYS A 468 5.12 -6.05 26.98
C LYS A 468 4.28 -5.89 25.72
N CYS A 469 4.63 -4.96 24.83
CA CYS A 469 3.85 -4.69 23.60
C CYS A 469 4.59 -5.05 22.31
N GLN A 470 5.82 -5.56 22.39
CA GLN A 470 6.71 -5.92 21.28
C GLN A 470 7.03 -4.76 20.31
N ALA A 471 6.47 -3.56 20.55
CA ALA A 471 6.85 -2.38 19.81
C ALA A 471 8.31 -1.98 20.10
N ARG A 472 8.93 -1.23 19.20
CA ARG A 472 10.23 -0.59 19.48
C ARG A 472 10.15 0.23 20.75
N VAL A 473 11.23 0.28 21.50
CA VAL A 473 11.26 0.99 22.80
C VAL A 473 10.82 2.45 22.66
N GLU A 474 11.22 3.11 21.57
CA GLU A 474 10.88 4.50 21.26
C GLU A 474 9.38 4.69 20.95
N ALA A 475 8.76 3.69 20.37
CA ALA A 475 7.33 3.66 20.02
C ALA A 475 6.46 2.96 21.07
N CYS A 476 7.04 2.57 22.22
CA CYS A 476 6.33 1.85 23.26
C CYS A 476 5.15 2.66 23.83
N ILE A 477 3.98 2.05 23.79
CA ILE A 477 2.68 2.64 24.15
C ILE A 477 2.11 2.15 25.46
N CYS A 478 2.84 1.29 26.17
CA CYS A 478 2.35 0.73 27.42
C CYS A 478 2.02 1.83 28.42
N GLU A 479 0.75 1.91 28.83
CA GLU A 479 0.31 2.79 29.90
C GLU A 479 0.87 2.30 31.26
N GLY A 480 1.20 3.23 32.13
CA GLY A 480 1.61 2.92 33.52
C GLY A 480 3.06 2.54 33.70
N GLY A 481 4.00 3.18 33.00
CA GLY A 481 5.42 3.09 33.33
C GLY A 481 6.06 1.76 32.90
N CYS A 482 6.18 1.53 31.62
CA CYS A 482 6.98 0.42 31.12
C CYS A 482 8.47 0.66 31.40
N SER A 483 9.13 -0.31 32.05
CA SER A 483 10.58 -0.27 32.37
C SER A 483 11.48 -0.09 31.13
N CYS A 484 10.94 -0.28 29.91
CA CYS A 484 11.66 -0.05 28.66
C CYS A 484 11.93 1.45 28.35
N ARG A 485 11.20 2.40 28.99
CA ARG A 485 11.44 3.84 28.84
C ARG A 485 12.46 4.42 29.87
N ALA A 486 12.87 3.61 30.83
CA ALA A 486 13.75 4.03 31.92
C ALA A 486 15.24 3.67 31.71
N LYS A 487 15.60 3.23 30.49
CA LYS A 487 17.00 2.88 30.15
C LYS A 487 17.50 3.73 29.00
#